data_42f4923ace6ead1207acd0882da38b7f
#
_entry.id   42f4923ace6ead1207acd0882da38b7f
#
_cell.length_a   1.000
_cell.length_b   1.000
_cell.length_c   1.000
_cell.angle_alpha   90.00
_cell.angle_beta   90.00
_cell.angle_gamma   90.00
#
_symmetry.space_group_name_H-M   'P 1'
#
loop_
_entity.id
_entity.type
_entity.pdbx_description
1 polymer ?
#
loop_
_entity_poly.entity_id
_entity_poly.type
_entity_poly.pdbx_seq_one_letter_code
_entity_poly.pdbx_strand_id
1 'polypeptide(L)'
;MLPDQRSANDDARMTTPSNSGPPTSAPSTSATATITLAGARRVLDAAIAAAGGHGIDVCISVCDPGGNPVLTARMDGAPLLSQRIADDKAYTVAAFKGLPTSAWWGAIEGEPSLVHGITHTPRLIVFGGGAPIRVDGTLVGAVGISGGSAEQDAAIADAAAAALA
;
A
#
# COMPACT_ATOMS: atom_id res chain seq x y z
N MET A 1 -11.93 30.87 83.99
CA MET A 1 -11.76 29.42 84.16
C MET A 1 -11.96 28.79 82.79
N LEU A 2 -10.91 28.67 82.01
CA LEU A 2 -10.91 28.14 80.67
C LEU A 2 -10.28 26.74 80.70
N PRO A 3 -10.87 25.71 80.11
CA PRO A 3 -10.16 24.45 79.90
C PRO A 3 -9.36 24.42 78.62
N ASP A 4 -8.22 23.88 78.80
CA ASP A 4 -7.16 23.53 77.84
C ASP A 4 -7.68 22.58 76.75
N GLN A 5 -7.43 22.92 75.48
CA GLN A 5 -7.64 22.06 74.33
C GLN A 5 -6.29 21.78 73.71
N ARG A 6 -5.69 20.64 74.06
CA ARG A 6 -4.53 20.09 73.40
C ARG A 6 -4.97 19.30 72.16
N SER A 7 -4.53 19.83 71.05
CA SER A 7 -3.90 19.22 69.89
C SER A 7 -4.11 17.71 69.68
N ALA A 8 -4.82 17.34 68.65
CA ALA A 8 -4.63 16.10 67.89
C ALA A 8 -3.91 16.44 66.59
N ASN A 9 -2.66 16.09 66.53
CA ASN A 9 -1.85 16.11 65.31
C ASN A 9 -2.26 14.88 64.51
N ASP A 10 -3.02 15.09 63.43
CA ASP A 10 -3.27 14.07 62.40
C ASP A 10 -2.13 14.12 61.37
N ASP A 11 -1.24 13.14 61.47
CA ASP A 11 -0.18 12.86 60.51
C ASP A 11 -0.83 12.39 59.18
N ALA A 12 -1.20 13.35 58.35
CA ALA A 12 -1.51 13.09 56.97
C ALA A 12 -0.20 12.80 56.20
N ARG A 13 0.19 11.53 56.20
CA ARG A 13 1.24 10.97 55.39
C ARG A 13 0.91 11.19 53.92
N MET A 14 1.44 12.27 53.34
CA MET A 14 1.38 12.51 51.89
C MET A 14 2.14 11.38 51.20
N THR A 15 1.39 10.46 50.58
CA THR A 15 1.93 9.50 49.60
C THR A 15 2.31 10.28 48.33
N THR A 16 3.58 10.45 48.12
CA THR A 16 4.09 10.95 46.83
C THR A 16 3.65 10.01 45.71
N PRO A 17 3.06 10.52 44.60
CA PRO A 17 2.76 9.67 43.47
C PRO A 17 4.07 9.13 42.90
N SER A 18 4.12 7.82 42.71
CA SER A 18 5.23 7.16 42.04
C SER A 18 5.40 7.76 40.64
N ASN A 19 6.55 8.36 40.41
CA ASN A 19 6.97 8.83 39.09
C ASN A 19 7.12 7.59 38.18
N SER A 20 6.07 7.24 37.46
CA SER A 20 6.17 6.31 36.33
C SER A 20 7.06 7.00 35.30
N GLY A 21 8.25 6.46 35.08
CA GLY A 21 9.19 6.96 34.08
C GLY A 21 8.54 7.18 32.72
N PRO A 22 9.16 7.99 31.83
CA PRO A 22 8.59 8.30 30.52
C PRO A 22 8.29 6.99 29.78
N PRO A 23 7.22 6.94 28.98
CA PRO A 23 6.87 5.75 28.20
C PRO A 23 8.09 5.35 27.35
N THR A 24 8.40 4.08 27.36
CA THR A 24 9.47 3.49 26.54
C THR A 24 9.32 4.04 25.12
N SER A 25 10.33 4.78 24.62
CA SER A 25 10.29 5.38 23.31
C SER A 25 10.02 4.29 22.25
N ALA A 26 9.12 4.57 21.32
CA ALA A 26 8.87 3.68 20.19
C ALA A 26 10.21 3.40 19.46
N PRO A 27 10.41 2.21 18.89
CA PRO A 27 11.64 1.87 18.20
C PRO A 27 11.92 2.87 17.07
N SER A 28 13.17 3.31 16.96
CA SER A 28 13.60 4.27 15.93
C SER A 28 13.67 3.66 14.52
N THR A 29 13.51 2.35 14.40
CA THR A 29 13.54 1.59 13.15
C THR A 29 12.44 0.54 13.12
N SER A 30 11.97 0.20 11.92
CA SER A 30 11.05 -0.92 11.67
C SER A 30 11.58 -1.79 10.55
N ALA A 31 11.34 -3.11 10.64
CA ALA A 31 11.58 -4.02 9.52
C ALA A 31 10.35 -3.97 8.58
N THR A 32 10.60 -3.89 7.28
CA THR A 32 9.56 -3.95 6.25
C THR A 32 9.72 -5.24 5.46
N ALA A 33 8.68 -6.07 5.41
CA ALA A 33 8.66 -7.21 4.51
C ALA A 33 8.62 -6.70 3.06
N THR A 34 9.40 -7.34 2.18
CA THR A 34 9.48 -6.94 0.77
C THR A 34 9.45 -8.15 -0.14
N ILE A 35 8.88 -7.99 -1.32
CA ILE A 35 8.88 -9.02 -2.36
C ILE A 35 10.30 -9.27 -2.85
N THR A 36 10.64 -10.56 -3.04
CA THR A 36 11.91 -10.96 -3.65
C THR A 36 11.78 -11.01 -5.17
N LEU A 37 12.92 -11.02 -5.89
CA LEU A 37 12.90 -11.24 -7.34
C LEU A 37 12.24 -12.58 -7.72
N ALA A 38 12.42 -13.62 -6.91
CA ALA A 38 11.76 -14.90 -7.14
C ALA A 38 10.23 -14.80 -6.99
N GLY A 39 9.75 -14.06 -5.98
CA GLY A 39 8.32 -13.75 -5.85
C GLY A 39 7.79 -12.92 -7.02
N ALA A 40 8.53 -11.89 -7.43
CA ALA A 40 8.15 -11.03 -8.56
C ALA A 40 8.04 -11.83 -9.89
N ARG A 41 8.89 -12.84 -10.09
CA ARG A 41 8.78 -13.75 -11.25
C ARG A 41 7.51 -14.57 -11.23
N ARG A 42 7.10 -15.10 -10.07
CA ARG A 42 5.82 -15.83 -9.95
C ARG A 42 4.63 -14.93 -10.28
N VAL A 43 4.64 -13.68 -9.83
CA VAL A 43 3.61 -12.68 -10.17
C VAL A 43 3.62 -12.38 -11.67
N LEU A 44 4.79 -12.21 -12.29
CA LEU A 44 4.93 -12.01 -13.73
C LEU A 44 4.34 -13.18 -14.53
N ASP A 45 4.72 -14.42 -14.17
CA ASP A 45 4.26 -15.62 -14.88
C ASP A 45 2.72 -15.76 -14.80
N ALA A 46 2.15 -15.47 -13.63
CA ALA A 46 0.70 -15.44 -13.44
C ALA A 46 0.02 -14.35 -14.26
N ALA A 47 0.63 -13.15 -14.34
CA ALA A 47 0.12 -12.05 -15.17
C ALA A 47 0.11 -12.41 -16.66
N ILE A 48 1.19 -13.01 -17.17
CA ILE A 48 1.28 -13.46 -18.57
C ILE A 48 0.20 -14.53 -18.88
N ALA A 49 0.03 -15.50 -17.98
CA ALA A 49 -0.99 -16.53 -18.14
C ALA A 49 -2.41 -15.94 -18.15
N ALA A 50 -2.71 -15.00 -17.24
CA ALA A 50 -4.00 -14.32 -17.20
C ALA A 50 -4.24 -13.47 -18.45
N ALA A 51 -3.24 -12.71 -18.94
CA ALA A 51 -3.32 -11.91 -20.16
C ALA A 51 -3.61 -12.80 -21.38
N GLY A 52 -2.97 -13.99 -21.47
CA GLY A 52 -3.25 -14.99 -22.49
C GLY A 52 -4.71 -15.47 -22.47
N GLY A 53 -5.29 -15.63 -21.29
CA GLY A 53 -6.71 -15.97 -21.13
C GLY A 53 -7.67 -14.88 -21.63
N HIS A 54 -7.25 -13.62 -21.60
CA HIS A 54 -7.98 -12.48 -22.17
C HIS A 54 -7.66 -12.21 -23.64
N GLY A 55 -6.69 -12.91 -24.23
CA GLY A 55 -6.27 -12.72 -25.62
C GLY A 55 -5.62 -11.37 -25.90
N ILE A 56 -4.93 -10.78 -24.92
CA ILE A 56 -4.27 -9.46 -25.03
C ILE A 56 -2.81 -9.52 -24.59
N ASP A 57 -2.00 -8.64 -25.18
CA ASP A 57 -0.64 -8.41 -24.74
C ASP A 57 -0.55 -7.18 -23.82
N VAL A 58 0.17 -7.32 -22.72
CA VAL A 58 0.25 -6.28 -21.68
C VAL A 58 1.70 -5.97 -21.32
N CYS A 59 1.91 -4.79 -20.75
CA CYS A 59 3.07 -4.46 -19.93
C CYS A 59 2.78 -4.76 -18.47
N ILE A 60 3.77 -5.29 -17.77
CA ILE A 60 3.71 -5.75 -16.39
C ILE A 60 4.82 -5.08 -15.62
N SER A 61 4.51 -4.51 -14.45
CA SER A 61 5.51 -4.00 -13.52
C SER A 61 5.23 -4.51 -12.12
N VAL A 62 6.25 -5.03 -11.44
CA VAL A 62 6.19 -5.44 -10.03
C VAL A 62 7.16 -4.57 -9.24
N CYS A 63 6.68 -3.92 -8.19
CA CYS A 63 7.49 -3.08 -7.31
C CYS A 63 7.48 -3.56 -5.86
N ASP A 64 8.47 -3.11 -5.10
CA ASP A 64 8.54 -3.27 -3.65
C ASP A 64 7.54 -2.34 -2.91
N PRO A 65 7.40 -2.41 -1.57
CA PRO A 65 6.51 -1.52 -0.83
C PRO A 65 6.90 -0.04 -0.88
N GLY A 66 8.13 0.27 -1.26
CA GLY A 66 8.62 1.64 -1.49
C GLY A 66 8.29 2.18 -2.89
N GLY A 67 7.69 1.36 -3.75
CA GLY A 67 7.37 1.71 -5.14
C GLY A 67 8.56 1.61 -6.10
N ASN A 68 9.67 0.97 -5.69
CA ASN A 68 10.82 0.75 -6.55
C ASN A 68 10.59 -0.50 -7.42
N PRO A 69 10.79 -0.43 -8.75
CA PRO A 69 10.64 -1.58 -9.63
C PRO A 69 11.60 -2.73 -9.24
N VAL A 70 11.04 -3.93 -9.09
CA VAL A 70 11.79 -5.18 -8.86
C VAL A 70 11.91 -5.97 -10.16
N LEU A 71 10.83 -5.98 -10.96
CA LEU A 71 10.76 -6.68 -12.24
C LEU A 71 9.76 -5.98 -13.16
N THR A 72 10.15 -5.76 -14.42
CA THR A 72 9.25 -5.25 -15.47
C THR A 72 9.36 -6.12 -16.72
N ALA A 73 8.24 -6.27 -17.41
CA ALA A 73 8.20 -6.97 -18.70
C ALA A 73 7.17 -6.33 -19.63
N ARG A 74 7.41 -6.44 -20.93
CA ARG A 74 6.48 -6.07 -21.98
C ARG A 74 6.31 -7.26 -22.91
N MET A 75 5.06 -7.73 -23.09
CA MET A 75 4.71 -8.73 -24.09
C MET A 75 4.89 -8.12 -25.49
N ASP A 76 5.16 -8.96 -26.49
CA ASP A 76 5.63 -8.53 -27.82
C ASP A 76 4.66 -7.56 -28.54
N GLY A 77 3.34 -7.80 -28.40
CA GLY A 77 2.31 -6.96 -29.00
C GLY A 77 1.81 -5.82 -28.11
N ALA A 78 2.33 -5.67 -26.89
CA ALA A 78 1.86 -4.63 -25.96
C ALA A 78 2.21 -3.22 -26.43
N PRO A 79 1.27 -2.23 -26.31
CA PRO A 79 1.51 -0.86 -26.69
C PRO A 79 2.68 -0.25 -25.91
N LEU A 80 3.54 0.52 -26.58
CA LEU A 80 4.74 1.09 -25.97
C LEU A 80 4.43 2.00 -24.75
N LEU A 81 3.38 2.80 -24.83
CA LEU A 81 2.98 3.70 -23.74
C LEU A 81 2.55 2.93 -22.47
N SER A 82 2.06 1.71 -22.65
CA SER A 82 1.58 0.85 -21.54
C SER A 82 2.69 0.50 -20.54
N GLN A 83 3.97 0.52 -20.95
CA GLN A 83 5.08 0.27 -20.02
C GLN A 83 5.09 1.30 -18.88
N ARG A 84 5.00 2.59 -19.22
CA ARG A 84 4.99 3.66 -18.21
C ARG A 84 3.73 3.59 -17.34
N ILE A 85 2.59 3.30 -17.96
CA ILE A 85 1.32 3.21 -17.24
C ILE A 85 1.35 2.03 -16.25
N ALA A 86 1.90 0.87 -16.62
CA ALA A 86 2.06 -0.27 -15.72
C ALA A 86 2.95 0.08 -14.51
N ASP A 87 4.10 0.74 -14.76
CA ASP A 87 4.98 1.20 -13.69
C ASP A 87 4.28 2.17 -12.72
N ASP A 88 3.53 3.13 -13.27
CA ASP A 88 2.83 4.13 -12.47
C ASP A 88 1.61 3.54 -11.73
N LYS A 89 0.94 2.51 -12.27
CA LYS A 89 -0.09 1.74 -11.55
C LYS A 89 0.49 1.00 -10.34
N ALA A 90 1.60 0.28 -10.51
CA ALA A 90 2.27 -0.41 -9.40
C ALA A 90 2.72 0.58 -8.32
N TYR A 91 3.36 1.68 -8.74
CA TYR A 91 3.76 2.76 -7.84
C TYR A 91 2.59 3.36 -7.07
N THR A 92 1.47 3.66 -7.73
CA THR A 92 0.27 4.22 -7.09
C THR A 92 -0.22 3.34 -5.95
N VAL A 93 -0.30 2.02 -6.18
CA VAL A 93 -0.72 1.05 -5.15
C VAL A 93 0.24 1.05 -3.97
N ALA A 94 1.55 0.97 -4.21
CA ALA A 94 2.55 0.98 -3.15
C ALA A 94 2.52 2.29 -2.34
N ALA A 95 2.48 3.44 -3.02
CA ALA A 95 2.47 4.77 -2.42
C ALA A 95 1.23 5.04 -1.55
N PHE A 96 0.10 4.41 -1.86
CA PHE A 96 -1.14 4.50 -1.09
C PHE A 96 -1.44 3.23 -0.26
N LYS A 97 -0.39 2.60 0.27
CA LYS A 97 -0.48 1.50 1.26
C LYS A 97 -1.34 0.31 0.79
N GLY A 98 -1.35 0.08 -0.52
CA GLY A 98 -2.04 -1.05 -1.11
C GLY A 98 -3.50 -0.76 -1.50
N LEU A 99 -3.89 0.50 -1.72
CA LEU A 99 -5.16 0.84 -2.36
C LEU A 99 -5.09 0.45 -3.84
N PRO A 100 -5.94 -0.47 -4.34
CA PRO A 100 -5.97 -0.81 -5.76
C PRO A 100 -6.30 0.40 -6.63
N THR A 101 -5.72 0.47 -7.84
CA THR A 101 -6.02 1.62 -8.72
C THR A 101 -7.46 1.65 -9.21
N SER A 102 -8.16 0.51 -9.23
CA SER A 102 -9.59 0.41 -9.54
C SER A 102 -10.50 1.09 -8.51
N ALA A 103 -10.04 1.21 -7.25
CA ALA A 103 -10.82 1.82 -6.17
C ALA A 103 -10.75 3.38 -6.17
N TRP A 104 -9.82 3.96 -6.91
CA TRP A 104 -9.57 5.40 -6.87
C TRP A 104 -10.76 6.22 -7.36
N TRP A 105 -11.35 5.86 -8.49
CA TRP A 105 -12.45 6.64 -9.05
C TRP A 105 -13.60 6.78 -8.05
N GLY A 106 -14.08 5.66 -7.50
CA GLY A 106 -15.14 5.69 -6.48
C GLY A 106 -14.77 6.47 -5.21
N ALA A 107 -13.47 6.59 -4.90
CA ALA A 107 -13.01 7.37 -3.74
C ALA A 107 -13.01 8.88 -3.99
N ILE A 108 -12.91 9.35 -5.26
CA ILE A 108 -12.74 10.77 -5.58
C ILE A 108 -13.89 11.39 -6.38
N GLU A 109 -14.74 10.59 -7.05
CA GLU A 109 -15.76 11.09 -7.99
C GLU A 109 -16.77 12.08 -7.37
N GLY A 110 -17.03 11.95 -6.07
CA GLY A 110 -17.91 12.86 -5.31
C GLY A 110 -17.29 14.21 -4.95
N GLU A 111 -15.99 14.40 -5.21
CA GLU A 111 -15.26 15.62 -4.78
C GLU A 111 -14.52 16.27 -5.96
N PRO A 112 -15.09 17.29 -6.59
CA PRO A 112 -14.52 17.94 -7.79
C PRO A 112 -13.08 18.43 -7.61
N SER A 113 -12.71 18.93 -6.43
CA SER A 113 -11.36 19.38 -6.12
C SER A 113 -10.33 18.23 -6.21
N LEU A 114 -10.72 17.02 -5.79
CA LEU A 114 -9.88 15.83 -5.94
C LEU A 114 -9.83 15.38 -7.40
N VAL A 115 -10.98 15.27 -8.08
CA VAL A 115 -11.04 14.86 -9.49
C VAL A 115 -10.14 15.75 -10.37
N HIS A 116 -10.20 17.07 -10.19
CA HIS A 116 -9.44 18.01 -11.00
C HIS A 116 -8.02 18.28 -10.48
N GLY A 117 -7.75 18.04 -9.19
CA GLY A 117 -6.47 18.34 -8.56
C GLY A 117 -5.53 17.13 -8.51
N ILE A 118 -5.97 16.03 -7.91
CA ILE A 118 -5.09 14.89 -7.61
C ILE A 118 -4.59 14.15 -8.86
N THR A 119 -5.36 14.18 -9.94
CA THR A 119 -5.00 13.56 -11.22
C THR A 119 -3.79 14.21 -11.89
N HIS A 120 -3.39 15.41 -11.47
CA HIS A 120 -2.14 16.06 -11.90
C HIS A 120 -0.92 15.64 -11.07
N THR A 121 -1.11 14.83 -10.02
CA THR A 121 0.01 14.31 -9.23
C THR A 121 0.82 13.34 -10.10
N PRO A 122 2.14 13.56 -10.24
CA PRO A 122 2.98 12.66 -11.04
C PRO A 122 2.88 11.20 -10.58
N ARG A 123 2.79 10.29 -11.53
CA ARG A 123 2.70 8.84 -11.31
C ARG A 123 1.41 8.33 -10.65
N LEU A 124 0.46 9.18 -10.33
CA LEU A 124 -0.84 8.74 -9.82
C LEU A 124 -1.73 8.25 -10.97
N ILE A 125 -2.20 7.01 -10.87
CA ILE A 125 -3.17 6.41 -11.81
C ILE A 125 -4.46 6.10 -11.06
N VAL A 126 -5.58 6.59 -11.58
CA VAL A 126 -6.92 6.50 -10.95
C VAL A 126 -7.86 5.53 -11.67
N PHE A 127 -7.34 4.61 -12.47
CA PHE A 127 -8.11 3.59 -13.18
C PHE A 127 -7.46 2.21 -13.07
N GLY A 128 -8.26 1.15 -13.25
CA GLY A 128 -7.90 -0.23 -12.94
C GLY A 128 -6.63 -0.76 -13.59
N GLY A 129 -6.03 -1.76 -12.94
CA GLY A 129 -4.84 -2.49 -13.37
C GLY A 129 -3.66 -2.43 -12.41
N GLY A 130 -3.79 -1.77 -11.27
CA GLY A 130 -2.83 -1.87 -10.16
C GLY A 130 -3.42 -2.63 -8.98
N ALA A 131 -2.72 -3.66 -8.47
CA ALA A 131 -3.15 -4.48 -7.35
C ALA A 131 -2.06 -4.65 -6.29
N PRO A 132 -2.42 -4.70 -4.98
CA PRO A 132 -1.47 -4.94 -3.90
C PRO A 132 -1.06 -6.42 -3.85
N ILE A 133 0.22 -6.70 -3.66
CA ILE A 133 0.73 -8.03 -3.37
C ILE A 133 0.86 -8.17 -1.86
N ARG A 134 0.11 -9.13 -1.29
CA ARG A 134 0.10 -9.40 0.16
C ARG A 134 0.47 -10.84 0.43
N VAL A 135 1.25 -11.03 1.50
CA VAL A 135 1.57 -12.34 2.08
C VAL A 135 1.18 -12.28 3.55
N ASP A 136 0.33 -13.21 3.99
CA ASP A 136 -0.22 -13.21 5.36
C ASP A 136 -0.81 -11.84 5.76
N GLY A 137 -1.52 -11.18 4.85
CA GLY A 137 -2.11 -9.86 5.04
C GLY A 137 -1.13 -8.68 4.98
N THR A 138 0.18 -8.92 5.01
CA THR A 138 1.22 -7.89 4.95
C THR A 138 1.46 -7.45 3.51
N LEU A 139 1.47 -6.15 3.25
CA LEU A 139 1.84 -5.60 1.94
C LEU A 139 3.34 -5.82 1.71
N VAL A 140 3.68 -6.61 0.69
CA VAL A 140 5.07 -6.90 0.32
C VAL A 140 5.50 -6.29 -1.01
N GLY A 141 4.55 -5.69 -1.75
CA GLY A 141 4.78 -5.05 -3.04
C GLY A 141 3.49 -4.76 -3.75
N ALA A 142 3.57 -4.39 -5.01
CA ALA A 142 2.43 -4.16 -5.88
C ALA A 142 2.73 -4.60 -7.32
N VAL A 143 1.67 -4.91 -8.08
CA VAL A 143 1.74 -5.19 -9.50
C VAL A 143 0.90 -4.18 -10.28
N GLY A 144 1.41 -3.73 -11.41
CA GLY A 144 0.71 -2.88 -12.38
C GLY A 144 0.67 -3.54 -13.75
N ILE A 145 -0.51 -3.54 -14.36
CA ILE A 145 -0.81 -4.10 -15.66
C ILE A 145 -1.38 -3.01 -16.56
N SER A 146 -0.94 -2.98 -17.81
CA SER A 146 -1.47 -2.06 -18.82
C SER A 146 -1.36 -2.64 -20.22
N GLY A 147 -2.44 -2.59 -21.01
CA GLY A 147 -2.47 -3.08 -22.39
C GLY A 147 -3.88 -3.31 -22.91
N GLY A 148 -4.81 -3.59 -22.01
CA GLY A 148 -6.23 -3.78 -22.30
C GLY A 148 -7.11 -2.62 -21.85
N SER A 149 -8.41 -2.92 -21.65
CA SER A 149 -9.31 -2.03 -20.93
C SER A 149 -8.95 -1.97 -19.45
N ALA A 150 -9.41 -0.93 -18.73
CA ALA A 150 -9.17 -0.82 -17.28
C ALA A 150 -9.72 -2.04 -16.50
N GLU A 151 -10.80 -2.65 -16.96
CA GLU A 151 -11.38 -3.85 -16.37
C GLU A 151 -10.55 -5.10 -16.63
N GLN A 152 -10.04 -5.28 -17.86
CA GLN A 152 -9.14 -6.38 -18.19
C GLN A 152 -7.82 -6.27 -17.44
N ASP A 153 -7.23 -5.09 -17.43
CA ASP A 153 -6.00 -4.80 -16.69
C ASP A 153 -6.16 -5.09 -15.18
N ALA A 154 -7.31 -4.72 -14.59
CA ALA A 154 -7.62 -4.99 -13.18
C ALA A 154 -7.75 -6.48 -12.91
N ALA A 155 -8.49 -7.22 -13.73
CA ALA A 155 -8.66 -8.66 -13.57
C ALA A 155 -7.33 -9.42 -13.66
N ILE A 156 -6.45 -9.02 -14.59
CA ILE A 156 -5.11 -9.59 -14.73
C ILE A 156 -4.24 -9.24 -13.51
N ALA A 157 -4.30 -8.00 -13.02
CA ALA A 157 -3.54 -7.57 -11.86
C ALA A 157 -3.95 -8.34 -10.59
N ASP A 158 -5.24 -8.54 -10.38
CA ASP A 158 -5.78 -9.30 -9.24
C ASP A 158 -5.36 -10.78 -9.31
N ALA A 159 -5.46 -11.41 -10.49
CA ALA A 159 -4.99 -12.78 -10.70
C ALA A 159 -3.48 -12.93 -10.45
N ALA A 160 -2.69 -11.96 -10.91
CA ALA A 160 -1.25 -11.94 -10.71
C ALA A 160 -0.87 -11.77 -9.23
N ALA A 161 -1.53 -10.86 -8.51
CA ALA A 161 -1.27 -10.62 -7.09
C ALA A 161 -1.60 -11.85 -6.24
N ALA A 162 -2.67 -12.60 -6.58
CA ALA A 162 -3.09 -13.82 -5.89
C ALA A 162 -2.06 -14.96 -5.97
N ALA A 163 -1.08 -14.92 -6.88
CA ALA A 163 -0.05 -15.96 -7.00
C ALA A 163 0.88 -16.06 -5.78
N LEU A 164 0.83 -15.08 -4.85
CA LEU A 164 1.62 -15.06 -3.61
C LEU A 164 0.75 -15.04 -2.34
N ALA A 165 -0.57 -15.01 -2.47
CA ALA A 165 -1.51 -15.00 -1.33
C ALA A 165 -1.51 -16.33 -0.57
#